data_931da43b9ccfb72a000887ebae0d7476
#
_entry.id   931da43b9ccfb72a000887ebae0d7476
#
_cell.length_a   1.000
_cell.length_b   1.000
_cell.length_c   1.000
_cell.angle_alpha   90.00
_cell.angle_beta   90.00
_cell.angle_gamma   90.00
#
_symmetry.space_group_name_H-M   'P 1'
#
loop_
_entity.id
_entity.type
_entity.pdbx_description
1 polymer ?
#
loop_
_entity_poly.entity_id
_entity_poly.type
_entity_poly.pdbx_seq_one_letter_code
_entity_poly.pdbx_strand_id
1 'polypeptide(L)'
;AGLDPNRAPVTWPEVMAAAAKIKVSGASQCAYTTGWPSWVHVENFSACHGVPSGTRETGMAGLNAVFQINTPLHARHGSNLQEWGRKGYFTYGGRRNEAEAKFYSGECAMLTSSSAAQANIRKNAKFDFSVNFLPYNDAIKGAPQNSIIGGASLWVLSGKPAAEDKGVAQFFNYLSQPELQAKWHQETGYVPITN
;
A
#
# COMPACT_ATOMS: atom_id res chain seq x y z
N ALA A 1 14.78 7.37 19.17
CA ALA A 1 15.61 6.57 18.23
C ALA A 1 16.64 7.41 17.47
N GLY A 2 16.68 8.74 17.66
CA GLY A 2 17.59 9.66 16.96
C GLY A 2 17.39 9.69 15.43
N LEU A 3 16.15 9.48 15.00
CA LEU A 3 15.75 9.62 13.60
C LEU A 3 15.21 11.04 13.37
N ASP A 4 15.42 11.57 12.14
CA ASP A 4 14.85 12.85 11.74
C ASP A 4 13.34 12.67 11.46
N PRO A 5 12.44 13.34 12.19
CA PRO A 5 11.00 13.21 11.99
C PRO A 5 10.51 13.78 10.65
N ASN A 6 11.32 14.63 10.00
CA ASN A 6 10.97 15.27 8.72
C ASN A 6 11.51 14.50 7.51
N ARG A 7 12.22 13.40 7.73
CA ARG A 7 12.79 12.56 6.67
C ARG A 7 12.33 11.12 6.81
N ALA A 8 11.29 10.77 6.06
CA ALA A 8 10.86 9.37 5.96
C ALA A 8 11.86 8.54 5.15
N PRO A 9 12.07 7.26 5.49
CA PRO A 9 12.84 6.35 4.68
C PRO A 9 12.12 6.09 3.34
N VAL A 10 12.86 6.17 2.23
CA VAL A 10 12.33 5.99 0.87
C VAL A 10 12.75 4.68 0.22
N THR A 11 13.78 4.04 0.72
CA THR A 11 14.26 2.74 0.22
C THR A 11 14.15 1.66 1.29
N TRP A 12 14.07 0.39 0.86
CA TRP A 12 14.05 -0.73 1.82
C TRP A 12 15.30 -0.77 2.73
N PRO A 13 16.52 -0.50 2.24
CA PRO A 13 17.68 -0.35 3.12
C PRO A 13 17.50 0.74 4.20
N GLU A 14 16.94 1.90 3.83
CA GLU A 14 16.67 2.98 4.79
C GLU A 14 15.60 2.60 5.82
N VAL A 15 14.51 1.92 5.39
CA VAL A 15 13.50 1.37 6.31
C VAL A 15 14.14 0.43 7.33
N MET A 16 15.04 -0.45 6.88
CA MET A 16 15.73 -1.39 7.78
C MET A 16 16.74 -0.72 8.69
N ALA A 17 17.44 0.30 8.19
CA ALA A 17 18.32 1.10 9.03
C ALA A 17 17.55 1.86 10.13
N ALA A 18 16.38 2.41 9.79
CA ALA A 18 15.49 3.02 10.76
C ALA A 18 14.95 1.98 11.76
N ALA A 19 14.51 0.81 11.28
CA ALA A 19 14.03 -0.27 12.13
C ALA A 19 15.08 -0.77 13.13
N ALA A 20 16.35 -0.87 12.70
CA ALA A 20 17.46 -1.23 13.58
C ALA A 20 17.65 -0.20 14.71
N LYS A 21 17.62 1.10 14.39
CA LYS A 21 17.72 2.17 15.39
C LYS A 21 16.54 2.17 16.36
N ILE A 22 15.32 1.98 15.87
CA ILE A 22 14.11 1.89 16.70
C ILE A 22 14.24 0.73 17.68
N LYS A 23 14.65 -0.44 17.19
CA LYS A 23 14.85 -1.62 18.02
C LYS A 23 15.91 -1.42 19.11
N VAL A 24 17.08 -0.90 18.74
CA VAL A 24 18.19 -0.68 19.69
C VAL A 24 17.82 0.34 20.75
N SER A 25 17.11 1.41 20.38
CA SER A 25 16.69 2.44 21.32
C SER A 25 15.52 2.03 22.22
N GLY A 26 14.81 0.95 21.92
CA GLY A 26 13.59 0.56 22.62
C GLY A 26 12.43 1.55 22.45
N ALA A 27 12.49 2.43 21.43
CA ALA A 27 11.50 3.48 21.22
C ALA A 27 10.12 2.95 20.84
N SER A 28 10.04 1.72 20.34
CA SER A 28 8.79 1.02 20.04
C SER A 28 8.99 -0.49 20.18
N GLN A 29 7.94 -1.22 20.54
CA GLN A 29 7.98 -2.68 20.66
C GLN A 29 8.18 -3.37 19.30
N CYS A 30 7.64 -2.76 18.25
CA CYS A 30 7.71 -3.22 16.87
C CYS A 30 8.23 -2.07 15.99
N ALA A 31 9.29 -2.31 15.24
CA ALA A 31 9.87 -1.27 14.40
C ALA A 31 9.09 -1.08 13.09
N TYR A 32 8.72 -2.18 12.42
CA TYR A 32 8.02 -2.16 11.15
C TYR A 32 6.99 -3.28 11.04
N THR A 33 5.83 -2.97 10.49
CA THR A 33 4.77 -3.94 10.14
C THR A 33 4.14 -3.59 8.78
N THR A 34 3.36 -4.49 8.22
CA THR A 34 2.65 -4.29 6.95
C THR A 34 1.21 -4.79 7.03
N GLY A 35 0.28 -4.00 6.55
CA GLY A 35 -1.04 -4.47 6.15
C GLY A 35 -0.99 -5.02 4.73
N TRP A 36 -1.93 -5.91 4.38
CA TRP A 36 -2.07 -6.46 3.03
C TRP A 36 -0.74 -6.96 2.43
N PRO A 37 -0.03 -7.87 3.10
CA PRO A 37 1.36 -8.21 2.73
C PRO A 37 1.53 -8.71 1.29
N SER A 38 0.60 -9.49 0.74
CA SER A 38 0.67 -9.91 -0.67
C SER A 38 0.56 -8.72 -1.62
N TRP A 39 -0.39 -7.82 -1.37
CA TRP A 39 -0.60 -6.65 -2.20
C TRP A 39 0.58 -5.66 -2.11
N VAL A 40 1.11 -5.42 -0.93
CA VAL A 40 2.25 -4.51 -0.72
C VAL A 40 3.56 -5.11 -1.23
N HIS A 41 3.90 -6.33 -0.79
CA HIS A 41 5.23 -6.92 -1.00
C HIS A 41 5.35 -7.80 -2.25
N VAL A 42 4.25 -8.07 -2.95
CA VAL A 42 4.29 -8.80 -4.23
C VAL A 42 3.79 -7.91 -5.35
N GLU A 43 2.53 -7.48 -5.32
CA GLU A 43 1.90 -6.78 -6.43
C GLU A 43 2.43 -5.35 -6.58
N ASN A 44 2.37 -4.51 -5.54
CA ASN A 44 2.94 -3.17 -5.57
C ASN A 44 4.47 -3.20 -5.68
N PHE A 45 5.12 -4.16 -5.04
CA PHE A 45 6.56 -4.36 -5.20
C PHE A 45 6.92 -4.63 -6.65
N SER A 46 6.18 -5.50 -7.35
CA SER A 46 6.38 -5.77 -8.78
C SER A 46 6.23 -4.50 -9.61
N ALA A 47 5.12 -3.79 -9.45
CA ALA A 47 4.83 -2.57 -10.20
C ALA A 47 5.87 -1.48 -9.95
N CYS A 48 6.22 -1.24 -8.69
CA CYS A 48 7.22 -0.24 -8.29
C CYS A 48 8.59 -0.50 -8.91
N HIS A 49 8.93 -1.75 -9.19
CA HIS A 49 10.22 -2.14 -9.80
C HIS A 49 10.12 -2.43 -11.32
N GLY A 50 8.96 -2.15 -11.95
CA GLY A 50 8.75 -2.38 -13.38
C GLY A 50 8.81 -3.85 -13.78
N VAL A 51 8.49 -4.76 -12.86
CA VAL A 51 8.51 -6.22 -13.09
C VAL A 51 7.05 -6.71 -13.15
N PRO A 52 6.63 -7.40 -14.22
CA PRO A 52 5.28 -7.94 -14.30
C PRO A 52 5.07 -9.02 -13.23
N SER A 53 3.92 -9.00 -12.56
CA SER A 53 3.49 -10.04 -11.62
C SER A 53 2.80 -11.23 -12.31
N GLY A 54 2.54 -11.12 -13.60
CA GLY A 54 1.93 -12.16 -14.44
C GLY A 54 2.16 -11.95 -15.92
N THR A 55 1.94 -12.99 -16.70
CA THR A 55 1.93 -12.93 -18.16
C THR A 55 0.71 -12.17 -18.68
N ARG A 56 0.62 -11.95 -19.99
CA ARG A 56 -0.53 -11.29 -20.62
C ARG A 56 -0.86 -9.92 -20.02
N GLU A 57 0.16 -9.05 -19.91
CA GLU A 57 0.01 -7.73 -19.29
C GLU A 57 -0.60 -7.83 -17.88
N THR A 58 -0.10 -8.78 -17.09
CA THR A 58 -0.60 -9.09 -15.76
C THR A 58 -2.09 -9.50 -15.75
N GLY A 59 -2.53 -10.21 -16.79
CA GLY A 59 -3.89 -10.72 -16.93
C GLY A 59 -4.83 -9.86 -17.76
N MET A 60 -4.44 -8.64 -18.12
CA MET A 60 -5.29 -7.71 -18.88
C MET A 60 -5.47 -8.14 -20.35
N ALA A 61 -4.51 -8.85 -20.94
CA ALA A 61 -4.53 -9.28 -22.33
C ALA A 61 -5.01 -10.74 -22.52
N GLY A 62 -5.61 -11.37 -21.52
CA GLY A 62 -6.22 -12.71 -21.69
C GLY A 62 -6.37 -13.50 -20.39
N LEU A 63 -7.36 -14.43 -20.41
CA LEU A 63 -7.73 -15.24 -19.26
C LEU A 63 -6.73 -16.35 -18.92
N ASN A 64 -5.83 -16.69 -19.83
CA ASN A 64 -4.77 -17.70 -19.64
C ASN A 64 -3.47 -17.09 -19.08
N ALA A 65 -3.58 -16.07 -18.27
CA ALA A 65 -2.46 -15.48 -17.57
C ALA A 65 -1.89 -16.43 -16.50
N VAL A 66 -0.58 -16.40 -16.33
CA VAL A 66 0.15 -17.20 -15.34
C VAL A 66 0.95 -16.23 -14.44
N PHE A 67 0.97 -16.49 -13.14
CA PHE A 67 1.75 -15.70 -12.20
C PHE A 67 3.27 -15.79 -12.49
N GLN A 68 3.96 -14.65 -12.35
CA GLN A 68 5.40 -14.50 -12.52
C GLN A 68 6.06 -13.91 -11.26
N ILE A 69 5.61 -14.36 -10.09
CA ILE A 69 6.05 -13.84 -8.78
C ILE A 69 7.21 -14.66 -8.16
N ASN A 70 7.85 -15.50 -8.94
CA ASN A 70 9.01 -16.34 -8.52
C ASN A 70 10.32 -15.91 -9.17
N THR A 71 10.43 -14.68 -9.64
CA THR A 71 11.68 -14.16 -10.20
C THR A 71 12.75 -14.02 -9.10
N PRO A 72 14.05 -13.93 -9.46
CA PRO A 72 15.12 -13.70 -8.48
C PRO A 72 14.89 -12.44 -7.61
N LEU A 73 14.23 -11.42 -8.16
CA LEU A 73 13.88 -10.20 -7.41
C LEU A 73 12.87 -10.51 -6.30
N HIS A 74 11.78 -11.22 -6.62
CA HIS A 74 10.75 -11.61 -5.65
C HIS A 74 11.31 -12.54 -4.57
N ALA A 75 12.09 -13.55 -4.99
CA ALA A 75 12.72 -14.50 -4.07
C ALA A 75 13.67 -13.78 -3.08
N ARG A 76 14.46 -12.83 -3.58
CA ARG A 76 15.33 -11.99 -2.72
C ARG A 76 14.52 -11.15 -1.76
N HIS A 77 13.45 -10.50 -2.22
CA HIS A 77 12.61 -9.69 -1.34
C HIS A 77 11.94 -10.54 -0.25
N GLY A 78 11.42 -11.70 -0.60
CA GLY A 78 10.86 -12.66 0.37
C GLY A 78 11.91 -13.13 1.40
N SER A 79 13.14 -13.41 0.96
CA SER A 79 14.24 -13.75 1.85
C SER A 79 14.61 -12.59 2.79
N ASN A 80 14.57 -11.36 2.28
CA ASN A 80 14.80 -10.17 3.09
C ASN A 80 13.73 -10.03 4.17
N LEU A 81 12.44 -10.19 3.84
CA LEU A 81 11.36 -10.14 4.82
C LEU A 81 11.53 -11.19 5.93
N GLN A 82 11.94 -12.41 5.54
CA GLN A 82 12.25 -13.48 6.51
C GLN A 82 13.42 -13.08 7.42
N GLU A 83 14.49 -12.54 6.86
CA GLU A 83 15.65 -12.07 7.63
C GLU A 83 15.28 -10.93 8.58
N TRP A 84 14.51 -9.96 8.11
CA TRP A 84 14.04 -8.84 8.93
C TRP A 84 13.14 -9.31 10.07
N GLY A 85 12.32 -10.33 9.83
CA GLY A 85 11.56 -11.00 10.89
C GLY A 85 12.46 -11.65 11.94
N ARG A 86 13.48 -12.41 11.52
CA ARG A 86 14.46 -13.03 12.43
C ARG A 86 15.24 -12.00 13.24
N LYS A 87 15.57 -10.85 12.65
CA LYS A 87 16.23 -9.74 13.34
C LYS A 87 15.30 -8.96 14.26
N GLY A 88 13.98 -9.21 14.19
CA GLY A 88 12.98 -8.45 14.93
C GLY A 88 12.80 -7.02 14.45
N TYR A 89 13.14 -6.74 13.18
CA TYR A 89 12.90 -5.47 12.52
C TYR A 89 11.49 -5.41 11.92
N PHE A 90 10.99 -6.56 11.50
CA PHE A 90 9.66 -6.74 10.92
C PHE A 90 8.81 -7.66 11.78
N THR A 91 7.57 -7.25 12.02
CA THR A 91 6.56 -8.05 12.73
C THR A 91 5.35 -8.24 11.83
N TYR A 92 5.01 -9.49 11.52
CA TYR A 92 3.81 -9.80 10.77
C TYR A 92 2.57 -9.44 11.60
N GLY A 93 1.72 -8.60 11.06
CA GLY A 93 0.56 -8.05 11.77
C GLY A 93 -0.79 -8.65 11.37
N GLY A 94 -0.82 -9.53 10.35
CA GLY A 94 -2.06 -10.11 9.83
C GLY A 94 -2.13 -10.10 8.31
N ARG A 95 -3.19 -10.71 7.77
CA ARG A 95 -3.35 -10.89 6.32
C ARG A 95 -3.88 -9.66 5.59
N ARG A 96 -4.69 -8.86 6.26
CA ARG A 96 -5.37 -7.69 5.69
C ARG A 96 -4.94 -6.44 6.43
N ASN A 97 -5.87 -5.75 7.07
CA ASN A 97 -5.64 -4.48 7.76
C ASN A 97 -5.38 -4.62 9.26
N GLU A 98 -5.23 -5.83 9.77
CA GLU A 98 -5.02 -6.09 11.21
C GLU A 98 -3.75 -5.39 11.73
N ALA A 99 -2.73 -5.27 10.88
CA ALA A 99 -1.48 -4.58 11.22
C ALA A 99 -1.65 -3.07 11.50
N GLU A 100 -2.73 -2.45 10.99
CA GLU A 100 -3.01 -1.03 11.22
C GLU A 100 -3.22 -0.73 12.70
N ALA A 101 -3.86 -1.67 13.42
CA ALA A 101 -4.07 -1.55 14.86
C ALA A 101 -2.76 -1.44 15.64
N LYS A 102 -1.73 -2.18 15.23
CA LYS A 102 -0.39 -2.11 15.83
C LYS A 102 0.29 -0.76 15.59
N PHE A 103 0.01 -0.10 14.49
CA PHE A 103 0.54 1.22 14.20
C PHE A 103 -0.21 2.30 15.00
N TYR A 104 -1.54 2.41 14.87
CA TYR A 104 -2.26 3.50 15.54
C TYR A 104 -2.33 3.35 17.07
N SER A 105 -2.07 2.17 17.62
CA SER A 105 -1.87 1.99 19.07
C SER A 105 -0.48 2.44 19.55
N GLY A 106 0.46 2.69 18.63
CA GLY A 106 1.86 3.02 18.95
C GLY A 106 2.73 1.79 19.22
N GLU A 107 2.22 0.55 19.05
CA GLU A 107 3.01 -0.67 19.19
C GLU A 107 4.10 -0.75 18.11
N CYS A 108 3.76 -0.43 16.85
CA CYS A 108 4.70 -0.40 15.73
C CYS A 108 4.97 1.03 15.26
N ALA A 109 6.23 1.37 15.04
CA ALA A 109 6.66 2.71 14.64
C ALA A 109 6.48 3.01 13.15
N MET A 110 6.52 2.00 12.28
CA MET A 110 6.36 2.14 10.84
C MET A 110 5.37 1.12 10.30
N LEU A 111 4.56 1.55 9.33
CA LEU A 111 3.55 0.72 8.66
C LEU A 111 3.59 0.97 7.15
N THR A 112 3.55 -0.10 6.35
CA THR A 112 3.11 -0.01 4.96
C THR A 112 1.70 -0.57 4.83
N SER A 113 0.82 0.15 4.14
CA SER A 113 -0.58 -0.27 3.94
C SER A 113 -1.19 0.47 2.75
N SER A 114 -2.48 0.28 2.53
CA SER A 114 -3.26 1.06 1.57
C SER A 114 -3.42 2.51 2.04
N SER A 115 -3.49 3.46 1.11
CA SER A 115 -3.85 4.86 1.42
C SER A 115 -5.23 4.98 2.08
N ALA A 116 -6.14 4.05 1.82
CA ALA A 116 -7.45 3.97 2.48
C ALA A 116 -7.37 3.74 4.01
N ALA A 117 -6.23 3.29 4.52
CA ALA A 117 -5.99 3.17 5.97
C ALA A 117 -5.93 4.55 6.67
N GLN A 118 -5.64 5.62 5.93
CA GLN A 118 -5.35 6.95 6.48
C GLN A 118 -6.48 7.49 7.37
N ALA A 119 -7.73 7.37 6.93
CA ALA A 119 -8.88 7.85 7.70
C ALA A 119 -9.00 7.13 9.05
N ASN A 120 -8.84 5.81 9.05
CA ASN A 120 -8.89 5.00 10.27
C ASN A 120 -7.70 5.30 11.20
N ILE A 121 -6.51 5.46 10.65
CA ILE A 121 -5.31 5.80 11.42
C ILE A 121 -5.46 7.20 12.05
N ARG A 122 -5.87 8.21 11.30
CA ARG A 122 -6.12 9.58 11.82
C ARG A 122 -7.12 9.61 12.96
N LYS A 123 -8.17 8.77 12.89
CA LYS A 123 -9.21 8.70 13.94
C LYS A 123 -8.68 8.07 15.23
N ASN A 124 -7.78 7.10 15.14
CA ASN A 124 -7.39 6.26 16.27
C ASN A 124 -6.00 6.57 16.84
N ALA A 125 -5.06 7.04 16.02
CA ALA A 125 -3.73 7.43 16.50
C ALA A 125 -3.81 8.65 17.44
N LYS A 126 -3.06 8.59 18.54
CA LYS A 126 -2.94 9.69 19.53
C LYS A 126 -1.56 10.35 19.45
N PHE A 127 -0.89 10.24 18.31
CA PHE A 127 0.43 10.81 18.01
C PHE A 127 0.46 11.33 16.57
N ASP A 128 1.40 12.21 16.30
CA ASP A 128 1.62 12.73 14.96
C ASP A 128 2.32 11.69 14.08
N PHE A 129 1.90 11.57 12.84
CA PHE A 129 2.50 10.69 11.85
C PHE A 129 2.54 11.34 10.46
N SER A 130 3.44 10.88 9.62
CA SER A 130 3.54 11.28 8.22
C SER A 130 3.22 10.11 7.29
N VAL A 131 2.78 10.44 6.07
CA VAL A 131 2.50 9.48 5.00
C VAL A 131 3.48 9.74 3.86
N ASN A 132 4.07 8.68 3.34
CA ASN A 132 5.03 8.73 2.24
C ASN A 132 4.75 7.62 1.23
N PHE A 133 5.44 7.67 0.10
CA PHE A 133 5.41 6.61 -0.90
C PHE A 133 5.93 5.28 -0.34
N LEU A 134 5.50 4.17 -0.95
CA LEU A 134 6.03 2.84 -0.62
C LEU A 134 7.54 2.80 -0.89
N PRO A 135 8.31 2.15 -0.02
CA PRO A 135 9.74 1.99 -0.21
C PRO A 135 10.06 1.14 -1.44
N TYR A 136 11.16 1.44 -2.09
CA TYR A 136 11.66 0.68 -3.23
C TYR A 136 13.08 0.15 -3.00
N ASN A 137 13.54 -0.73 -3.87
CA ASN A 137 14.90 -1.23 -3.86
C ASN A 137 15.75 -0.39 -4.83
N ASP A 138 16.63 0.42 -4.28
CA ASP A 138 17.51 1.35 -5.00
C ASP A 138 18.58 0.66 -5.87
N ALA A 139 18.83 -0.63 -5.65
CA ALA A 139 19.70 -1.43 -6.51
C ALA A 139 19.04 -1.81 -7.85
N ILE A 140 17.75 -1.56 -8.02
CA ILE A 140 17.01 -1.89 -9.26
C ILE A 140 16.96 -0.66 -10.16
N LYS A 141 17.64 -0.78 -11.30
CA LYS A 141 17.67 0.30 -12.31
C LYS A 141 16.26 0.61 -12.82
N GLY A 142 15.89 1.89 -12.78
CA GLY A 142 14.59 2.39 -13.22
C GLY A 142 13.52 2.40 -12.14
N ALA A 143 13.78 1.88 -10.94
CA ALA A 143 12.90 2.06 -9.80
C ALA A 143 13.12 3.44 -9.15
N PRO A 144 12.07 4.03 -8.49
CA PRO A 144 10.72 3.51 -8.44
C PRO A 144 9.90 3.82 -9.70
N GLN A 145 8.98 2.93 -10.02
CA GLN A 145 7.87 3.17 -10.95
C GLN A 145 6.59 3.48 -10.14
N ASN A 146 5.43 3.45 -10.78
CA ASN A 146 4.16 3.70 -10.11
C ASN A 146 3.72 2.53 -9.22
N SER A 147 2.99 2.84 -8.15
CA SER A 147 2.20 1.85 -7.42
C SER A 147 0.98 1.44 -8.24
N ILE A 148 0.42 0.26 -7.95
CA ILE A 148 -0.87 -0.14 -8.51
C ILE A 148 -2.01 0.47 -7.71
N ILE A 149 -3.11 0.77 -8.40
CA ILE A 149 -4.37 1.13 -7.77
C ILE A 149 -5.07 -0.13 -7.26
N GLY A 150 -5.65 -0.03 -6.07
CA GLY A 150 -6.57 -1.02 -5.53
C GLY A 150 -7.92 -0.38 -5.23
N GLY A 151 -8.85 -1.16 -4.72
CA GLY A 151 -10.17 -0.67 -4.31
C GLY A 151 -11.31 -1.43 -4.94
N ALA A 152 -12.42 -0.72 -5.23
CA ALA A 152 -13.62 -1.27 -5.83
C ALA A 152 -14.09 -0.42 -7.00
N SER A 153 -14.89 -1.01 -7.86
CA SER A 153 -15.54 -0.33 -8.99
C SER A 153 -17.05 -0.46 -8.89
N LEU A 154 -17.73 0.55 -9.34
CA LEU A 154 -19.19 0.50 -9.51
C LEU A 154 -19.51 -0.02 -10.92
N TRP A 155 -20.46 -0.94 -11.00
CA TRP A 155 -20.86 -1.59 -12.25
C TRP A 155 -22.33 -1.38 -12.52
N VAL A 156 -22.68 -1.12 -13.79
CA VAL A 156 -24.07 -1.08 -14.24
C VAL A 156 -24.46 -2.48 -14.67
N LEU A 157 -25.57 -2.99 -14.11
CA LEU A 157 -26.13 -4.27 -14.52
C LEU A 157 -27.00 -4.09 -15.78
N SER A 158 -26.74 -4.89 -16.80
CA SER A 158 -27.55 -4.91 -18.02
C SER A 158 -28.99 -5.42 -17.77
N GLY A 159 -29.91 -5.11 -18.68
CA GLY A 159 -31.29 -5.61 -18.65
C GLY A 159 -32.24 -4.87 -17.69
N LYS A 160 -31.85 -3.66 -17.26
CA LYS A 160 -32.70 -2.77 -16.47
C LYS A 160 -33.52 -1.85 -17.36
N PRO A 161 -34.68 -1.30 -16.86
CA PRO A 161 -35.44 -0.28 -17.59
C PRO A 161 -34.59 0.97 -17.88
N ALA A 162 -34.78 1.59 -19.04
CA ALA A 162 -34.02 2.79 -19.45
C ALA A 162 -34.09 3.95 -18.43
N ALA A 163 -35.19 4.04 -17.68
CA ALA A 163 -35.32 5.04 -16.61
C ALA A 163 -34.32 4.80 -15.45
N GLU A 164 -34.07 3.54 -15.11
CA GLU A 164 -33.06 3.17 -14.10
C GLU A 164 -31.66 3.46 -14.63
N ASP A 165 -31.33 3.07 -15.86
CA ASP A 165 -30.05 3.36 -16.50
C ASP A 165 -29.74 4.86 -16.53
N LYS A 166 -30.77 5.69 -16.84
CA LYS A 166 -30.65 7.15 -16.78
C LYS A 166 -30.32 7.65 -15.37
N GLY A 167 -30.97 7.09 -14.34
CA GLY A 167 -30.69 7.42 -12.94
C GLY A 167 -29.28 7.04 -12.54
N VAL A 168 -28.82 5.86 -12.94
CA VAL A 168 -27.42 5.41 -12.69
C VAL A 168 -26.41 6.32 -13.39
N ALA A 169 -26.65 6.72 -14.62
CA ALA A 169 -25.78 7.64 -15.35
C ALA A 169 -25.70 9.02 -14.65
N GLN A 170 -26.82 9.54 -14.15
CA GLN A 170 -26.84 10.78 -13.37
C GLN A 170 -26.06 10.63 -12.06
N PHE A 171 -26.18 9.51 -11.38
CA PHE A 171 -25.43 9.22 -10.16
C PHE A 171 -23.91 9.16 -10.42
N PHE A 172 -23.49 8.49 -11.49
CA PHE A 172 -22.06 8.44 -11.86
C PHE A 172 -21.52 9.82 -12.25
N ASN A 173 -22.30 10.61 -12.98
CA ASN A 173 -21.93 11.98 -13.29
C ASN A 173 -21.78 12.85 -12.03
N TYR A 174 -22.66 12.68 -11.05
CA TYR A 174 -22.56 13.34 -9.76
C TYR A 174 -21.27 12.92 -9.01
N LEU A 175 -20.99 11.61 -8.94
CA LEU A 175 -19.79 11.10 -8.28
C LEU A 175 -18.48 11.56 -8.96
N SER A 176 -18.53 11.86 -10.26
CA SER A 176 -17.34 12.29 -11.03
C SER A 176 -17.05 13.79 -10.94
N GLN A 177 -17.84 14.55 -10.18
CA GLN A 177 -17.58 15.98 -9.98
C GLN A 177 -16.25 16.19 -9.22
N PRO A 178 -15.37 17.10 -9.66
CA PRO A 178 -14.07 17.31 -9.04
C PRO A 178 -14.12 17.62 -7.54
N GLU A 179 -15.08 18.44 -7.11
CA GLU A 179 -15.28 18.80 -5.72
C GLU A 179 -15.65 17.59 -4.86
N LEU A 180 -16.48 16.69 -5.39
CA LEU A 180 -16.87 15.48 -4.69
C LEU A 180 -15.72 14.49 -4.63
N GLN A 181 -14.96 14.36 -5.72
CA GLN A 181 -13.75 13.53 -5.76
C GLN A 181 -12.69 14.04 -4.78
N ALA A 182 -12.48 15.35 -4.68
CA ALA A 182 -11.56 15.94 -3.71
C ALA A 182 -11.99 15.64 -2.26
N LYS A 183 -13.28 15.82 -1.95
CA LYS A 183 -13.84 15.49 -0.65
C LYS A 183 -13.69 14.01 -0.32
N TRP A 184 -14.03 13.13 -1.27
CA TRP A 184 -13.89 11.68 -1.12
C TRP A 184 -12.45 11.28 -0.82
N HIS A 185 -11.50 11.82 -1.58
CA HIS A 185 -10.07 11.59 -1.35
C HIS A 185 -9.63 12.04 0.05
N GLN A 186 -10.00 13.25 0.46
CA GLN A 186 -9.60 13.81 1.76
C GLN A 186 -10.17 13.03 2.94
N GLU A 187 -11.40 12.54 2.83
CA GLU A 187 -12.07 11.81 3.89
C GLU A 187 -11.67 10.34 3.97
N THR A 188 -11.36 9.71 2.85
CA THR A 188 -11.13 8.26 2.78
C THR A 188 -9.68 7.85 2.52
N GLY A 189 -8.88 8.71 1.89
CA GLY A 189 -7.54 8.39 1.40
C GLY A 189 -7.52 7.65 0.05
N TYR A 190 -8.67 7.36 -0.56
CA TYR A 190 -8.72 6.83 -1.94
C TYR A 190 -8.26 7.87 -2.95
N VAL A 191 -7.56 7.42 -3.99
CA VAL A 191 -7.09 8.30 -5.06
C VAL A 191 -8.28 8.79 -5.89
N PRO A 192 -8.35 10.10 -6.23
CA PRO A 192 -9.41 10.62 -7.10
C PRO A 192 -9.29 10.05 -8.51
N ILE A 193 -10.41 9.91 -9.21
CA ILE A 193 -10.48 9.40 -10.59
C ILE A 193 -10.50 10.51 -11.63
N THR A 194 -10.54 11.76 -11.22
CA THR A 194 -10.51 12.96 -12.06
C THR A 194 -9.33 13.86 -11.69
N ASN A 195 -8.85 14.64 -12.66
CA ASN A 195 -7.81 15.64 -12.46
C ASN A 195 -8.37 16.93 -11.88
#